data_6c19899aca24b7a34b047fa44f25d8fc
#
_entry.id   6c19899aca24b7a34b047fa44f25d8fc
#
_cell.length_a   1.000
_cell.length_b   1.000
_cell.length_c   1.000
_cell.angle_alpha   90.00
_cell.angle_beta   90.00
_cell.angle_gamma   90.00
#
_symmetry.space_group_name_H-M   'P 1'
#
loop_
_entity.id
_entity.type
_entity.pdbx_description
1 polymer ?
#
loop_
_entity_poly.entity_id
_entity_poly.type
_entity_poly.pdbx_seq_one_letter_code
_entity_poly.pdbx_strand_id
1 'polypeptide(L)'
;DYVGKGLSGATISIKPSDESNLVSDENTIIGNTVLYGATSGKLFAAGQAGDRFAVRNSGATAVIEGCDSNGCEYMTGGNVVILGNVGDNFAAGMTGGMAFIFDKNKEFDKKVNTESVVWQIVETEYWTNFLKELVQEHFNETRSTISKKILSNFSNEVKNFVQVCPKEMLEKLKNPISLNQKIKEVI
;
A
#
# COMPACT_ATOMS: atom_id res chain seq x y z
N ASP A 1 8.67 -6.80 -15.47
CA ASP A 1 7.22 -6.93 -15.37
C ASP A 1 6.82 -8.22 -14.64
N TYR A 2 5.61 -8.26 -14.13
CA TYR A 2 4.98 -9.45 -13.52
C TYR A 2 5.71 -10.02 -12.30
N VAL A 3 6.49 -9.24 -11.58
CA VAL A 3 7.11 -9.70 -10.33
C VAL A 3 6.02 -10.15 -9.33
N GLY A 4 6.15 -11.35 -8.78
CA GLY A 4 5.18 -11.92 -7.85
C GLY A 4 3.81 -12.27 -8.46
N LYS A 5 3.68 -12.41 -9.80
CA LYS A 5 2.45 -12.91 -10.44
C LYS A 5 2.06 -14.26 -9.85
N GLY A 6 0.82 -14.35 -9.34
CA GLY A 6 0.32 -15.58 -8.72
C GLY A 6 1.03 -15.97 -7.41
N LEU A 7 1.69 -15.02 -6.74
CA LEU A 7 2.36 -15.28 -5.46
C LEU A 7 1.39 -15.94 -4.46
N SER A 8 1.82 -17.03 -3.82
CA SER A 8 0.98 -17.85 -2.95
C SER A 8 1.65 -18.25 -1.63
N GLY A 9 2.47 -17.36 -1.03
CA GLY A 9 3.01 -17.58 0.33
C GLY A 9 4.49 -17.25 0.53
N ALA A 10 5.28 -17.04 -0.53
CA ALA A 10 6.67 -16.64 -0.39
C ALA A 10 6.83 -15.17 0.02
N THR A 11 8.00 -14.81 0.53
CA THR A 11 8.44 -13.43 0.70
C THR A 11 9.43 -13.08 -0.40
N ILE A 12 9.20 -11.96 -1.09
CA ILE A 12 10.06 -11.40 -2.11
C ILE A 12 10.59 -10.06 -1.59
N SER A 13 11.91 -9.91 -1.49
CA SER A 13 12.56 -8.66 -1.11
C SER A 13 13.48 -8.19 -2.25
N ILE A 14 13.26 -6.97 -2.72
CA ILE A 14 13.99 -6.36 -3.83
C ILE A 14 14.54 -5.00 -3.38
N LYS A 15 15.82 -4.79 -3.58
CA LYS A 15 16.48 -3.51 -3.32
C LYS A 15 17.57 -3.24 -4.37
N PRO A 16 17.93 -1.98 -4.62
CA PRO A 16 19.14 -1.67 -5.36
C PRO A 16 20.38 -2.30 -4.69
N SER A 17 21.39 -2.61 -5.49
CA SER A 17 22.70 -3.03 -4.93
C SER A 17 23.26 -1.94 -4.03
N ASP A 18 23.98 -2.33 -2.96
CA ASP A 18 24.62 -1.39 -2.04
C ASP A 18 25.70 -0.52 -2.74
N GLU A 19 26.18 -0.96 -3.89
CA GLU A 19 27.11 -0.21 -4.75
C GLU A 19 26.40 0.72 -5.75
N SER A 20 25.06 0.68 -5.80
CA SER A 20 24.25 1.48 -6.72
C SER A 20 24.13 2.92 -6.23
N ASN A 21 24.24 3.87 -7.16
CA ASN A 21 23.95 5.28 -6.91
C ASN A 21 22.45 5.62 -7.03
N LEU A 22 21.57 4.63 -7.19
CA LEU A 22 20.13 4.83 -7.29
C LEU A 22 19.55 5.31 -5.97
N VAL A 23 18.76 6.37 -6.04
CA VAL A 23 17.90 6.81 -4.94
C VAL A 23 16.60 6.02 -5.07
N SER A 24 16.34 5.11 -4.13
CA SER A 24 15.30 4.09 -4.28
C SER A 24 13.90 4.67 -4.48
N ASP A 25 13.53 5.67 -3.72
CA ASP A 25 12.21 6.33 -3.79
C ASP A 25 12.02 7.24 -5.03
N GLU A 26 13.08 7.45 -5.83
CA GLU A 26 13.04 8.21 -7.08
C GLU A 26 13.14 7.32 -8.34
N ASN A 27 13.35 6.02 -8.18
CA ASN A 27 13.62 5.12 -9.31
C ASN A 27 12.68 3.92 -9.34
N THR A 28 12.20 3.59 -10.53
CA THR A 28 11.44 2.37 -10.79
C THR A 28 12.37 1.17 -10.86
N ILE A 29 12.24 0.21 -9.95
CA ILE A 29 13.06 -1.00 -9.86
C ILE A 29 12.32 -2.28 -10.22
N ILE A 30 10.99 -2.25 -10.21
CA ILE A 30 10.12 -3.32 -10.67
C ILE A 30 9.14 -2.74 -11.69
N GLY A 31 8.85 -3.51 -12.74
CA GLY A 31 8.05 -3.01 -13.86
C GLY A 31 6.54 -3.09 -13.62
N ASN A 32 5.80 -3.37 -14.68
CA ASN A 32 4.34 -3.33 -14.69
C ASN A 32 3.71 -4.62 -14.15
N THR A 33 2.46 -4.52 -13.71
CA THR A 33 1.58 -5.66 -13.39
C THR A 33 2.15 -6.58 -12.29
N VAL A 34 2.80 -5.96 -11.33
CA VAL A 34 3.38 -6.63 -10.15
C VAL A 34 2.26 -7.19 -9.27
N LEU A 35 2.44 -8.39 -8.68
CA LEU A 35 1.46 -9.12 -7.85
C LEU A 35 0.14 -9.45 -8.56
N TYR A 36 0.10 -9.49 -9.87
CA TYR A 36 -1.11 -9.87 -10.60
C TYR A 36 -1.67 -11.22 -10.12
N GLY A 37 -2.88 -11.18 -9.56
CA GLY A 37 -3.55 -12.38 -9.06
C GLY A 37 -2.85 -13.08 -7.88
N ALA A 38 -2.02 -12.38 -7.13
CA ALA A 38 -1.39 -12.92 -5.93
C ALA A 38 -2.44 -13.23 -4.85
N THR A 39 -2.33 -14.38 -4.19
CA THR A 39 -3.31 -14.87 -3.20
C THR A 39 -2.82 -14.83 -1.77
N SER A 40 -1.51 -14.85 -1.56
CA SER A 40 -0.87 -14.73 -0.23
C SER A 40 0.63 -14.47 -0.41
N GLY A 41 1.33 -14.23 0.69
CA GLY A 41 2.76 -13.92 0.67
C GLY A 41 3.04 -12.42 0.82
N LYS A 42 4.32 -12.05 0.69
CA LYS A 42 4.77 -10.67 0.92
C LYS A 42 5.72 -10.21 -0.19
N LEU A 43 5.62 -8.93 -0.55
CA LEU A 43 6.58 -8.27 -1.44
C LEU A 43 7.06 -6.96 -0.78
N PHE A 44 8.37 -6.81 -0.68
CA PHE A 44 9.03 -5.59 -0.22
C PHE A 44 9.98 -5.11 -1.32
N ALA A 45 9.75 -3.91 -1.86
CA ALA A 45 10.62 -3.35 -2.88
C ALA A 45 11.06 -1.94 -2.51
N ALA A 46 12.36 -1.76 -2.25
CA ALA A 46 12.95 -0.43 -2.08
C ALA A 46 13.13 0.21 -3.45
N GLY A 47 12.06 0.84 -3.91
CA GLY A 47 11.92 1.51 -5.19
C GLY A 47 10.47 1.52 -5.67
N GLN A 48 10.25 2.18 -6.80
CA GLN A 48 8.94 2.32 -7.40
C GLN A 48 8.59 1.11 -8.28
N ALA A 49 7.31 0.88 -8.47
CA ALA A 49 6.75 -0.03 -9.47
C ALA A 49 6.19 0.75 -10.67
N GLY A 50 6.03 0.09 -11.81
CA GLY A 50 5.34 0.65 -12.97
C GLY A 50 3.81 0.61 -12.84
N ASP A 51 3.13 0.60 -13.99
CA ASP A 51 1.66 0.56 -14.07
C ASP A 51 1.06 -0.71 -13.48
N ARG A 52 -0.17 -0.58 -12.97
CA ARG A 52 -1.01 -1.70 -12.52
C ARG A 52 -0.38 -2.53 -11.40
N PHE A 53 0.30 -1.86 -10.47
CA PHE A 53 0.80 -2.49 -9.26
C PHE A 53 -0.35 -3.07 -8.43
N ALA A 54 -0.21 -4.30 -7.95
CA ALA A 54 -1.21 -5.05 -7.17
C ALA A 54 -2.57 -5.24 -7.87
N VAL A 55 -2.61 -5.16 -9.22
CA VAL A 55 -3.82 -5.45 -9.98
C VAL A 55 -4.31 -6.86 -9.69
N ARG A 56 -5.60 -7.00 -9.32
CA ARG A 56 -6.23 -8.26 -8.92
C ARG A 56 -5.48 -9.02 -7.80
N ASN A 57 -4.74 -8.32 -6.95
CA ASN A 57 -4.22 -8.91 -5.72
C ASN A 57 -5.41 -9.33 -4.84
N SER A 58 -5.42 -10.56 -4.35
CA SER A 58 -6.51 -11.09 -3.53
C SER A 58 -6.11 -11.47 -2.11
N GLY A 59 -4.82 -11.32 -1.73
CA GLY A 59 -4.40 -11.67 -0.37
C GLY A 59 -2.94 -11.41 -0.01
N ALA A 60 -2.09 -11.02 -0.96
CA ALA A 60 -0.70 -10.71 -0.66
C ALA A 60 -0.56 -9.34 0.02
N THR A 61 0.46 -9.20 0.85
CA THR A 61 0.87 -7.93 1.47
C THR A 61 2.08 -7.37 0.73
N ALA A 62 2.08 -6.07 0.44
CA ALA A 62 3.20 -5.44 -0.24
C ALA A 62 3.52 -4.04 0.30
N VAL A 63 4.80 -3.71 0.32
CA VAL A 63 5.29 -2.36 0.60
C VAL A 63 6.29 -1.95 -0.50
N ILE A 64 6.01 -0.81 -1.15
CA ILE A 64 6.84 -0.21 -2.21
C ILE A 64 6.97 1.30 -2.01
N GLU A 65 7.80 1.96 -2.82
CA GLU A 65 8.12 3.38 -2.62
C GLU A 65 7.47 4.32 -3.65
N GLY A 66 6.61 3.79 -4.49
CA GLY A 66 5.81 4.53 -5.49
C GLY A 66 5.26 3.60 -6.55
N CYS A 67 4.26 4.02 -7.32
CA CYS A 67 3.81 3.32 -8.51
C CYS A 67 3.21 4.28 -9.54
N ASP A 68 3.15 3.81 -10.79
CA ASP A 68 2.45 4.50 -11.87
C ASP A 68 0.92 4.26 -11.81
N SER A 69 0.24 4.48 -12.92
CA SER A 69 -1.22 4.47 -13.01
C SER A 69 -1.85 3.11 -12.74
N ASN A 70 -3.13 3.12 -12.35
CA ASN A 70 -3.97 1.94 -12.08
C ASN A 70 -3.44 1.03 -10.95
N GLY A 71 -2.72 1.57 -9.97
CA GLY A 71 -2.35 0.83 -8.76
C GLY A 71 -3.58 0.30 -8.02
N CYS A 72 -3.53 -0.93 -7.51
CA CYS A 72 -4.62 -1.63 -6.82
C CYS A 72 -5.91 -1.81 -7.65
N GLU A 73 -5.83 -1.71 -8.98
CA GLU A 73 -6.97 -1.91 -9.88
C GLU A 73 -7.53 -3.32 -9.71
N TYR A 74 -8.85 -3.43 -9.47
CA TYR A 74 -9.56 -4.70 -9.22
C TYR A 74 -8.97 -5.56 -8.08
N MET A 75 -8.29 -4.94 -7.13
CA MET A 75 -7.82 -5.64 -5.93
C MET A 75 -9.01 -6.13 -5.10
N THR A 76 -8.96 -7.37 -4.64
CA THR A 76 -10.04 -8.03 -3.89
C THR A 76 -9.65 -8.44 -2.48
N GLY A 77 -8.38 -8.29 -2.10
CA GLY A 77 -7.87 -8.63 -0.76
C GLY A 77 -6.39 -8.29 -0.61
N GLY A 78 -5.87 -8.52 0.59
CA GLY A 78 -4.49 -8.21 0.93
C GLY A 78 -4.28 -6.77 1.43
N ASN A 79 -3.02 -6.39 1.63
CA ASN A 79 -2.65 -5.08 2.14
C ASN A 79 -1.52 -4.48 1.31
N VAL A 80 -1.67 -3.21 0.97
CA VAL A 80 -0.68 -2.49 0.17
C VAL A 80 -0.25 -1.22 0.90
N VAL A 81 1.05 -0.98 0.99
CA VAL A 81 1.61 0.28 1.48
C VAL A 81 2.50 0.88 0.39
N ILE A 82 2.28 2.13 0.06
CA ILE A 82 3.07 2.88 -0.92
C ILE A 82 3.65 4.11 -0.22
N LEU A 83 4.98 4.15 -0.10
CA LEU A 83 5.71 5.17 0.65
C LEU A 83 6.03 6.43 -0.19
N GLY A 84 5.31 6.63 -1.29
CA GLY A 84 5.50 7.73 -2.22
C GLY A 84 4.31 7.93 -3.14
N ASN A 85 4.57 8.55 -4.28
CA ASN A 85 3.52 8.94 -5.22
C ASN A 85 2.85 7.74 -5.89
N VAL A 86 1.61 7.94 -6.29
CA VAL A 86 0.85 7.03 -7.15
C VAL A 86 0.42 7.76 -8.43
N GLY A 87 0.27 7.00 -9.51
CA GLY A 87 -0.28 7.53 -10.78
C GLY A 87 -1.80 7.64 -10.75
N ASP A 88 -2.39 7.91 -11.91
CA ASP A 88 -3.80 8.16 -12.07
C ASP A 88 -4.65 6.90 -11.92
N ASN A 89 -5.95 7.07 -11.66
CA ASN A 89 -6.95 6.01 -11.58
C ASN A 89 -6.64 4.93 -10.53
N PHE A 90 -6.01 5.33 -9.41
CA PHE A 90 -5.68 4.43 -8.31
C PHE A 90 -6.94 3.80 -7.70
N ALA A 91 -6.90 2.52 -7.37
CA ALA A 91 -7.97 1.72 -6.76
C ALA A 91 -9.24 1.56 -7.62
N ALA A 92 -9.17 1.75 -8.94
CA ALA A 92 -10.32 1.53 -9.82
C ALA A 92 -10.86 0.11 -9.68
N GLY A 93 -12.15 -0.04 -9.39
CA GLY A 93 -12.81 -1.34 -9.21
C GLY A 93 -12.30 -2.17 -8.03
N MET A 94 -11.60 -1.57 -7.07
CA MET A 94 -11.15 -2.24 -5.85
C MET A 94 -12.35 -2.61 -4.97
N THR A 95 -12.47 -3.87 -4.60
CA THR A 95 -13.61 -4.42 -3.82
C THR A 95 -13.19 -5.05 -2.50
N GLY A 96 -11.90 -5.25 -2.25
CA GLY A 96 -11.42 -5.83 -1.00
C GLY A 96 -9.98 -5.45 -0.70
N GLY A 97 -9.55 -5.73 0.52
CA GLY A 97 -8.23 -5.35 1.02
C GLY A 97 -8.14 -3.91 1.51
N MET A 98 -6.93 -3.48 1.81
CA MET A 98 -6.64 -2.16 2.35
C MET A 98 -5.38 -1.59 1.68
N ALA A 99 -5.39 -0.29 1.36
CA ALA A 99 -4.20 0.38 0.87
C ALA A 99 -3.86 1.62 1.70
N PHE A 100 -2.56 1.88 1.86
CA PHE A 100 -2.04 3.04 2.58
C PHE A 100 -1.04 3.76 1.69
N ILE A 101 -1.22 5.05 1.48
CA ILE A 101 -0.37 5.86 0.61
C ILE A 101 0.22 7.02 1.40
N PHE A 102 1.54 7.19 1.35
CA PHE A 102 2.22 8.33 1.93
C PHE A 102 2.07 9.54 1.02
N ASP A 103 1.05 10.36 1.30
CA ASP A 103 0.63 11.52 0.51
C ASP A 103 1.11 12.82 1.17
N LYS A 104 2.41 13.04 1.21
CA LYS A 104 3.02 14.22 1.80
C LYS A 104 2.60 15.52 1.10
N ASN A 105 2.40 15.46 -0.21
CA ASN A 105 2.06 16.62 -1.05
C ASN A 105 0.56 16.93 -1.10
N LYS A 106 -0.28 16.05 -0.51
CA LYS A 106 -1.75 16.18 -0.53
C LYS A 106 -2.33 16.23 -1.94
N GLU A 107 -1.87 15.33 -2.81
CA GLU A 107 -2.30 15.22 -4.20
C GLU A 107 -3.09 13.93 -4.50
N PHE A 108 -3.24 13.05 -3.52
CA PHE A 108 -3.91 11.77 -3.69
C PHE A 108 -5.38 11.89 -4.16
N ASP A 109 -6.07 12.94 -3.75
CA ASP A 109 -7.45 13.24 -4.16
C ASP A 109 -7.63 13.35 -5.68
N LYS A 110 -6.60 13.79 -6.39
CA LYS A 110 -6.57 13.92 -7.86
C LYS A 110 -6.28 12.58 -8.58
N LYS A 111 -5.80 11.59 -7.83
CA LYS A 111 -5.28 10.32 -8.35
C LYS A 111 -6.21 9.15 -8.14
N VAL A 112 -6.99 9.17 -7.06
CA VAL A 112 -7.85 8.07 -6.66
C VAL A 112 -9.14 7.99 -7.49
N ASN A 113 -9.51 6.77 -7.89
CA ASN A 113 -10.83 6.50 -8.44
C ASN A 113 -11.82 6.23 -7.30
N THR A 114 -12.72 7.17 -7.04
CA THR A 114 -13.64 7.14 -5.90
C THR A 114 -14.92 6.35 -6.14
N GLU A 115 -15.08 5.69 -7.29
CA GLU A 115 -16.29 4.96 -7.62
C GLU A 115 -16.57 3.83 -6.62
N SER A 116 -15.55 3.01 -6.31
CA SER A 116 -15.66 1.83 -5.44
C SER A 116 -15.03 1.97 -4.06
N VAL A 117 -14.29 3.05 -3.79
CA VAL A 117 -13.55 3.23 -2.54
C VAL A 117 -13.89 4.54 -1.84
N VAL A 118 -13.61 4.55 -0.54
CA VAL A 118 -13.46 5.77 0.28
C VAL A 118 -11.99 5.88 0.70
N TRP A 119 -11.55 7.07 1.04
CA TRP A 119 -10.24 7.31 1.60
C TRP A 119 -10.27 8.40 2.67
N GLN A 120 -9.38 8.28 3.64
CA GLN A 120 -9.25 9.21 4.76
C GLN A 120 -7.82 9.16 5.32
N ILE A 121 -7.48 10.05 6.25
CA ILE A 121 -6.26 9.89 7.04
C ILE A 121 -6.38 8.64 7.94
N VAL A 122 -5.25 8.08 8.35
CA VAL A 122 -5.22 6.96 9.30
C VAL A 122 -5.60 7.49 10.68
N GLU A 123 -6.77 7.08 11.21
CA GLU A 123 -7.34 7.65 12.45
C GLU A 123 -7.23 6.72 13.66
N THR A 124 -7.43 5.41 13.45
CA THR A 124 -7.56 4.48 14.58
C THR A 124 -6.20 3.93 15.01
N GLU A 125 -6.08 3.61 16.29
CA GLU A 125 -4.85 3.04 16.86
C GLU A 125 -4.50 1.70 16.20
N TYR A 126 -5.49 0.85 15.94
CA TYR A 126 -5.29 -0.43 15.26
C TYR A 126 -4.58 -0.25 13.92
N TRP A 127 -5.11 0.61 13.05
CA TRP A 127 -4.54 0.81 11.71
C TRP A 127 -3.23 1.59 11.74
N THR A 128 -3.06 2.47 12.70
CA THR A 128 -1.78 3.16 12.94
C THR A 128 -0.67 2.17 13.29
N ASN A 129 -0.93 1.24 14.21
CA ASN A 129 0.03 0.21 14.61
C ASN A 129 0.30 -0.78 13.47
N PHE A 130 -0.75 -1.23 12.78
CA PHE A 130 -0.64 -2.11 11.61
C PHE A 130 0.24 -1.51 10.51
N LEU A 131 0.00 -0.25 10.16
CA LEU A 131 0.82 0.47 9.18
C LEU A 131 2.28 0.58 9.64
N LYS A 132 2.52 0.92 10.90
CA LYS A 132 3.87 1.02 11.46
C LYS A 132 4.62 -0.29 11.37
N GLU A 133 3.97 -1.40 11.69
CA GLU A 133 4.56 -2.74 11.59
C GLU A 133 4.97 -3.07 10.16
N LEU A 134 4.14 -2.79 9.16
CA LEU A 134 4.48 -3.01 7.75
C LEU A 134 5.64 -2.14 7.27
N VAL A 135 5.69 -0.87 7.65
CA VAL A 135 6.80 0.01 7.32
C VAL A 135 8.10 -0.46 8.01
N GLN A 136 8.01 -0.95 9.25
CA GLN A 136 9.14 -1.52 9.97
C GLN A 136 9.65 -2.81 9.30
N GLU A 137 8.73 -3.68 8.88
CA GLU A 137 9.08 -4.91 8.17
C GLU A 137 9.79 -4.60 6.84
N HIS A 138 9.26 -3.63 6.08
CA HIS A 138 9.89 -3.14 4.85
C HIS A 138 11.32 -2.63 5.10
N PHE A 139 11.52 -1.85 6.17
CA PHE A 139 12.87 -1.40 6.53
C PHE A 139 13.79 -2.57 6.87
N ASN A 140 13.30 -3.55 7.61
CA ASN A 140 14.10 -4.73 7.99
C ASN A 140 14.55 -5.53 6.76
N GLU A 141 13.65 -5.71 5.79
CA GLU A 141 13.89 -6.47 4.56
C GLU A 141 14.78 -5.74 3.54
N THR A 142 14.62 -4.43 3.42
CA THR A 142 15.23 -3.68 2.30
C THR A 142 16.24 -2.63 2.71
N ARG A 143 16.24 -2.21 3.98
CA ARG A 143 17.02 -1.05 4.48
C ARG A 143 16.65 0.27 3.81
N SER A 144 15.42 0.38 3.36
CA SER A 144 14.85 1.55 2.70
C SER A 144 15.11 2.85 3.46
N THR A 145 15.63 3.84 2.77
CA THR A 145 15.93 5.16 3.35
C THR A 145 14.67 5.92 3.71
N ILE A 146 13.62 5.86 2.85
CA ILE A 146 12.36 6.54 3.12
C ILE A 146 11.63 5.90 4.30
N SER A 147 11.61 4.57 4.41
CA SER A 147 11.01 3.91 5.57
C SER A 147 11.73 4.27 6.87
N LYS A 148 13.05 4.39 6.86
CA LYS A 148 13.83 4.87 8.01
C LYS A 148 13.43 6.28 8.43
N LYS A 149 13.29 7.20 7.46
CA LYS A 149 12.85 8.59 7.72
C LYS A 149 11.45 8.62 8.34
N ILE A 150 10.50 7.88 7.78
CA ILE A 150 9.13 7.80 8.29
C ILE A 150 9.12 7.23 9.71
N LEU A 151 9.81 6.13 9.96
CA LEU A 151 9.86 5.48 11.28
C LEU A 151 10.51 6.35 12.35
N SER A 152 11.52 7.15 12.01
CA SER A 152 12.21 8.04 12.97
C SER A 152 11.29 9.10 13.57
N ASN A 153 10.17 9.43 12.91
CA ASN A 153 9.20 10.42 13.36
C ASN A 153 7.75 9.97 13.07
N PHE A 154 7.48 8.69 13.26
CA PHE A 154 6.22 8.06 12.82
C PHE A 154 4.96 8.76 13.34
N SER A 155 4.97 9.22 14.60
CA SER A 155 3.81 9.90 15.21
C SER A 155 3.38 11.17 14.45
N ASN A 156 4.30 11.82 13.77
CA ASN A 156 4.00 12.98 12.92
C ASN A 156 3.75 12.54 11.46
N GLU A 157 4.54 11.58 10.95
CA GLU A 157 4.44 11.17 9.56
C GLU A 157 3.18 10.34 9.26
N VAL A 158 2.60 9.65 10.23
CA VAL A 158 1.33 8.92 10.05
C VAL A 158 0.19 9.84 9.57
N LYS A 159 0.21 11.10 9.92
CA LYS A 159 -0.77 12.11 9.48
C LYS A 159 -0.69 12.43 7.98
N ASN A 160 0.39 12.04 7.34
CA ASN A 160 0.58 12.15 5.90
C ASN A 160 0.15 10.88 5.15
N PHE A 161 -0.25 9.82 5.85
CA PHE A 161 -0.81 8.65 5.21
C PHE A 161 -2.31 8.78 5.01
N VAL A 162 -2.75 8.38 3.83
CA VAL A 162 -4.16 8.12 3.54
C VAL A 162 -4.40 6.62 3.53
N GLN A 163 -5.54 6.22 4.07
CA GLN A 163 -6.03 4.85 4.11
C GLN A 163 -7.19 4.74 3.12
N VAL A 164 -7.08 3.81 2.17
CA VAL A 164 -8.07 3.54 1.13
C VAL A 164 -8.78 2.25 1.45
N CYS A 165 -10.10 2.31 1.53
CA CYS A 165 -10.96 1.19 1.86
C CYS A 165 -12.11 1.04 0.85
N PRO A 166 -12.38 -0.16 0.34
CA PRO A 166 -13.57 -0.41 -0.47
C PRO A 166 -14.87 -0.09 0.29
N LYS A 167 -15.80 0.57 -0.38
CA LYS A 167 -17.09 0.97 0.23
C LYS A 167 -17.86 -0.22 0.79
N GLU A 168 -17.86 -1.34 0.09
CA GLU A 168 -18.56 -2.56 0.50
C GLU A 168 -17.90 -3.30 1.67
N MET A 169 -16.67 -2.93 2.04
CA MET A 169 -15.97 -3.48 3.21
C MET A 169 -16.28 -2.74 4.51
N LEU A 170 -16.73 -1.48 4.44
CA LEU A 170 -16.87 -0.61 5.62
C LEU A 170 -17.71 -1.23 6.75
N GLU A 171 -18.81 -1.89 6.40
CA GLU A 171 -19.69 -2.53 7.39
C GLU A 171 -19.22 -3.93 7.84
N LYS A 172 -18.24 -4.50 7.14
CA LYS A 172 -17.72 -5.85 7.37
C LYS A 172 -16.39 -5.85 8.13
N LEU A 173 -15.77 -4.68 8.30
CA LEU A 173 -14.48 -4.58 8.97
C LEU A 173 -14.59 -4.91 10.45
N LYS A 174 -13.77 -5.84 10.92
CA LYS A 174 -13.61 -6.13 12.35
C LYS A 174 -13.02 -4.93 13.11
N ASN A 175 -12.13 -4.19 12.46
CA ASN A 175 -11.51 -2.97 12.99
C ASN A 175 -11.92 -1.79 12.10
N PRO A 176 -12.79 -0.89 12.58
CA PRO A 176 -13.22 0.28 11.83
C PRO A 176 -12.05 1.17 11.40
N ILE A 177 -12.20 1.86 10.28
CA ILE A 177 -11.20 2.83 9.81
C ILE A 177 -11.38 4.21 10.44
N SER A 178 -12.59 4.54 10.94
CA SER A 178 -12.90 5.83 11.55
C SER A 178 -13.41 5.67 12.98
N LEU A 179 -13.03 6.61 13.85
CA LEU A 179 -13.49 6.70 15.23
C LEU A 179 -15.01 6.94 15.36
N ASN A 180 -15.60 7.52 14.32
CA ASN A 180 -17.05 7.83 14.27
C ASN A 180 -17.89 6.68 13.65
N GLN A 181 -17.26 5.61 13.18
CA GLN A 181 -17.95 4.46 12.65
C GLN A 181 -18.57 3.68 13.81
N LYS A 182 -19.89 3.75 13.97
CA LYS A 182 -20.59 2.93 14.98
C LYS A 182 -20.34 1.47 14.66
N ILE A 183 -19.73 0.78 15.61
CA ILE A 183 -19.68 -0.68 15.63
C ILE A 183 -21.14 -1.12 15.72
N LYS A 184 -21.69 -1.71 14.66
CA LYS A 184 -22.92 -2.48 14.81
C LYS A 184 -22.55 -3.72 15.63
N GLU A 185 -22.98 -3.77 16.88
CA GLU A 185 -22.94 -5.00 17.66
C GLU A 185 -23.63 -6.09 16.85
N VAL A 186 -22.90 -7.12 16.52
CA VAL A 186 -23.46 -8.35 15.94
C VAL A 186 -24.22 -9.02 17.08
N ILE A 187 -25.55 -8.92 17.05
CA ILE A 187 -26.46 -9.71 17.90
C ILE A 187 -26.50 -11.13 17.34
#